data_3664ea57d2a2055ef87f7fe23dd61f4d
#
_entry.id   3664ea57d2a2055ef87f7fe23dd61f4d
#
_cell.length_a   1.000
_cell.length_b   1.000
_cell.length_c   1.000
_cell.angle_alpha   90.00
_cell.angle_beta   90.00
_cell.angle_gamma   90.00
#
_symmetry.space_group_name_H-M   'P 1'
#
loop_
_entity.id
_entity.type
_entity.pdbx_description
1 polymer ?
#
loop_
_entity_poly.entity_id
_entity_poly.type
_entity_poly.pdbx_seq_one_letter_code
_entity_poly.pdbx_strand_id
1 'polypeptide(L)'
;FQISRKEQKKRIEVLKENKDTRWRVSGDEDWQNKHYDKCMHVFDRYLNDTNSPADPWYIVDAKNRKWAELQVLETLVSGIETALKNSNLAVPLLQNVFPLEKIPKLSEISLDKELSEEEYKKELKNLQSKLSELHNKLYRRKIPVVIAYEGWDAAGKGGNIKRITGALDPRGFEVHPIASPLPNEKARHYLWRFWNRLP
;
A
#
# COMPACT_ATOMS: atom_id res chain seq x y z
N PHE A 1 0.68 2.49 5.34
CA PHE A 1 0.94 1.58 6.47
C PHE A 1 1.43 2.39 7.65
N GLN A 2 0.65 2.43 8.73
CA GLN A 2 0.94 3.21 9.92
C GLN A 2 1.43 2.29 11.05
N ILE A 3 2.55 2.65 11.68
CA ILE A 3 3.08 2.04 12.90
C ILE A 3 3.59 3.14 13.84
N SER A 4 3.64 2.88 15.13
CA SER A 4 4.18 3.82 16.10
C SER A 4 5.70 3.96 15.99
N ARG A 5 6.26 5.09 16.46
CA ARG A 5 7.71 5.32 16.54
C ARG A 5 8.44 4.20 17.26
N LYS A 6 7.87 3.72 18.38
CA LYS A 6 8.43 2.62 19.18
C LYS A 6 8.47 1.32 18.39
N GLU A 7 7.39 0.98 17.69
CA GLU A 7 7.32 -0.22 16.88
C GLU A 7 8.27 -0.14 15.67
N GLN A 8 8.36 0.99 15.00
CA GLN A 8 9.31 1.22 13.92
C GLN A 8 10.75 0.97 14.39
N LYS A 9 11.14 1.61 15.51
CA LYS A 9 12.48 1.43 16.09
C LYS A 9 12.79 -0.03 16.37
N LYS A 10 11.86 -0.74 17.04
CA LYS A 10 12.00 -2.18 17.32
C LYS A 10 12.23 -3.00 16.06
N ARG A 11 11.47 -2.73 14.98
CA ARG A 11 11.60 -3.48 13.71
C ARG A 11 12.91 -3.18 12.99
N ILE A 12 13.38 -1.94 13.03
CA ILE A 12 14.68 -1.54 12.48
C ILE A 12 15.81 -2.28 13.22
N GLU A 13 15.76 -2.35 14.55
CA GLU A 13 16.76 -3.06 15.35
C GLU A 13 16.81 -4.55 14.99
N VAL A 14 15.66 -5.22 14.90
CA VAL A 14 15.58 -6.63 14.46
C VAL A 14 16.17 -6.85 13.07
N LEU A 15 15.93 -5.93 12.14
CA LEU A 15 16.51 -6.02 10.78
C LEU A 15 18.03 -5.86 10.81
N LYS A 16 18.58 -4.97 11.67
CA LYS A 16 20.03 -4.75 11.81
C LYS A 16 20.76 -5.94 12.42
N GLU A 17 20.13 -6.63 13.38
CA GLU A 17 20.72 -7.78 14.08
C GLU A 17 20.90 -8.99 13.15
N ASN A 18 20.01 -9.18 12.19
CA ASN A 18 20.06 -10.30 11.28
C ASN A 18 20.96 -10.02 10.06
N LYS A 19 21.95 -10.91 9.85
CA LYS A 19 22.92 -10.81 8.75
C LYS A 19 22.28 -10.75 7.36
N ASP A 20 21.16 -11.44 7.18
CA ASP A 20 20.45 -11.54 5.89
C ASP A 20 19.53 -10.34 5.62
N THR A 21 19.24 -9.52 6.64
CA THR A 21 18.32 -8.38 6.48
C THR A 21 18.91 -7.03 6.80
N ARG A 22 20.09 -6.97 7.45
CA ARG A 22 20.72 -5.70 7.84
C ARG A 22 21.03 -4.75 6.67
N TRP A 23 21.22 -5.30 5.48
CA TRP A 23 21.44 -4.51 4.25
C TRP A 23 20.20 -3.68 3.84
N ARG A 24 19.02 -3.99 4.42
CA ARG A 24 17.77 -3.26 4.18
C ARG A 24 17.65 -1.99 5.01
N VAL A 25 18.58 -1.77 5.92
CA VAL A 25 18.58 -0.60 6.81
C VAL A 25 19.75 0.30 6.45
N SER A 26 19.45 1.51 6.04
CA SER A 26 20.39 2.59 5.78
C SER A 26 20.37 3.62 6.93
N GLY A 27 21.03 4.76 6.75
CA GLY A 27 20.90 5.87 7.69
C GLY A 27 19.55 6.59 7.63
N ASP A 28 18.80 6.39 6.55
CA ASP A 28 17.53 7.09 6.33
C ASP A 28 16.43 6.60 7.29
N GLU A 29 16.37 5.29 7.58
CA GLU A 29 15.42 4.71 8.52
C GLU A 29 15.66 5.22 9.95
N ASP A 30 16.92 5.33 10.36
CA ASP A 30 17.30 5.88 11.66
C ASP A 30 16.96 7.38 11.75
N TRP A 31 17.23 8.12 10.68
CA TRP A 31 16.86 9.54 10.59
C TRP A 31 15.35 9.73 10.65
N GLN A 32 14.58 8.95 9.91
CA GLN A 32 13.13 8.98 9.89
C GLN A 32 12.56 8.67 11.28
N ASN A 33 13.05 7.65 11.97
CA ASN A 33 12.63 7.35 13.33
C ASN A 33 12.98 8.46 14.32
N LYS A 34 14.16 9.07 14.20
CA LYS A 34 14.58 10.20 15.04
C LYS A 34 13.65 11.42 14.84
N HIS A 35 13.20 11.66 13.61
CA HIS A 35 12.36 12.79 13.24
C HIS A 35 10.91 12.39 12.98
N TYR A 36 10.44 11.34 13.65
CA TYR A 36 9.15 10.71 13.41
C TYR A 36 7.98 11.69 13.36
N ASP A 37 7.85 12.60 14.35
CA ASP A 37 6.74 13.56 14.41
C ASP A 37 6.76 14.57 13.25
N LYS A 38 7.96 14.97 12.82
CA LYS A 38 8.13 15.83 11.64
C LYS A 38 7.69 15.09 10.36
N CYS A 39 8.07 13.83 10.23
CA CYS A 39 7.64 13.00 9.09
C CYS A 39 6.13 12.78 9.11
N MET A 40 5.53 12.51 10.27
CA MET A 40 4.07 12.39 10.43
C MET A 40 3.33 13.61 9.90
N HIS A 41 3.76 14.80 10.27
CA HIS A 41 3.15 16.04 9.81
C HIS A 41 3.22 16.21 8.28
N VAL A 42 4.36 15.84 7.69
CA VAL A 42 4.53 15.90 6.23
C VAL A 42 3.62 14.87 5.55
N PHE A 43 3.52 13.66 6.08
CA PHE A 43 2.66 12.61 5.53
C PHE A 43 1.18 12.95 5.65
N ASP A 44 0.73 13.48 6.80
CA ASP A 44 -0.66 13.93 6.97
C ASP A 44 -1.04 14.97 5.91
N ARG A 45 -0.15 15.95 5.68
CA ARG A 45 -0.38 16.95 4.63
C ARG A 45 -0.43 16.32 3.25
N TYR A 46 0.55 15.48 2.91
CA TYR A 46 0.60 14.80 1.61
C TYR A 46 -0.65 13.98 1.34
N LEU A 47 -1.08 13.17 2.31
CA LEU A 47 -2.27 12.34 2.18
C LEU A 47 -3.53 13.19 1.98
N ASN A 48 -3.70 14.28 2.74
CA ASN A 48 -4.84 15.18 2.58
C ASN A 48 -4.83 15.96 1.26
N ASP A 49 -3.64 16.33 0.77
CA ASP A 49 -3.49 17.11 -0.48
C ASP A 49 -3.70 16.22 -1.73
N THR A 50 -3.69 14.90 -1.58
CA THR A 50 -3.78 13.96 -2.72
C THR A 50 -4.94 12.96 -2.63
N ASN A 51 -5.76 13.01 -1.56
CA ASN A 51 -6.88 12.09 -1.41
C ASN A 51 -8.10 12.54 -2.22
N SER A 52 -8.65 11.67 -3.05
CA SER A 52 -9.87 11.95 -3.81
C SER A 52 -10.82 10.74 -3.82
N PRO A 53 -12.13 10.94 -4.07
CA PRO A 53 -13.08 9.84 -4.22
C PRO A 53 -12.74 8.86 -5.36
N ALA A 54 -12.05 9.35 -6.40
CA ALA A 54 -11.63 8.52 -7.53
C ALA A 54 -10.41 7.66 -7.19
N ASP A 55 -9.49 8.22 -6.39
CA ASP A 55 -8.22 7.60 -6.01
C ASP A 55 -8.03 7.74 -4.48
N PRO A 56 -8.79 7.01 -3.67
CA PRO A 56 -8.77 7.16 -2.23
C PRO A 56 -7.54 6.51 -1.58
N TRP A 57 -6.97 7.19 -0.60
CA TRP A 57 -5.97 6.61 0.29
C TRP A 57 -6.63 5.78 1.38
N TYR A 58 -6.13 4.57 1.60
CA TYR A 58 -6.52 3.70 2.71
C TYR A 58 -5.41 3.62 3.73
N ILE A 59 -5.67 4.09 4.96
CA ILE A 59 -4.69 4.03 6.04
C ILE A 59 -4.81 2.68 6.75
N VAL A 60 -3.72 1.90 6.71
CA VAL A 60 -3.67 0.55 7.28
C VAL A 60 -2.89 0.56 8.59
N ASP A 61 -3.52 0.09 9.68
CA ASP A 61 -2.81 -0.24 10.92
C ASP A 61 -1.85 -1.42 10.65
N ALA A 62 -0.55 -1.15 10.74
CA ALA A 62 0.49 -2.14 10.45
C ALA A 62 1.26 -2.61 11.71
N LYS A 63 0.76 -2.32 12.92
CA LYS A 63 1.31 -2.83 14.17
C LYS A 63 1.19 -4.35 14.20
N ASN A 64 0.00 -4.89 13.96
CA ASN A 64 -0.20 -6.31 13.76
C ASN A 64 -0.14 -6.65 12.27
N ARG A 65 0.86 -7.43 11.87
CA ARG A 65 1.10 -7.75 10.45
C ARG A 65 -0.03 -8.56 9.83
N LYS A 66 -0.62 -9.51 10.57
CA LYS A 66 -1.72 -10.36 10.10
C LYS A 66 -2.97 -9.53 9.85
N TRP A 67 -3.29 -8.62 10.79
CA TRP A 67 -4.38 -7.67 10.62
C TRP A 67 -4.18 -6.80 9.38
N ALA A 68 -2.99 -6.24 9.21
CA ALA A 68 -2.67 -5.41 8.03
C ALA A 68 -2.82 -6.18 6.71
N GLU A 69 -2.40 -7.44 6.67
CA GLU A 69 -2.54 -8.30 5.50
C GLU A 69 -4.01 -8.53 5.13
N LEU A 70 -4.87 -8.81 6.11
CA LEU A 70 -6.31 -8.97 5.87
C LEU A 70 -6.98 -7.67 5.46
N GLN A 71 -6.71 -6.58 6.15
CA GLN A 71 -7.29 -5.27 5.85
C GLN A 71 -6.99 -4.83 4.41
N VAL A 72 -5.78 -5.07 3.91
CA VAL A 72 -5.44 -4.78 2.51
C VAL A 72 -6.19 -5.68 1.54
N LEU A 73 -6.23 -6.99 1.80
CA LEU A 73 -6.95 -7.94 0.95
C LEU A 73 -8.46 -7.64 0.89
N GLU A 74 -9.09 -7.33 2.02
CA GLU A 74 -10.50 -6.92 2.09
C GLU A 74 -10.76 -5.65 1.29
N THR A 75 -9.88 -4.64 1.46
CA THR A 75 -9.98 -3.37 0.72
C THR A 75 -9.89 -3.60 -0.79
N LEU A 76 -8.95 -4.43 -1.24
CA LEU A 76 -8.79 -4.76 -2.66
C LEU A 76 -9.99 -5.51 -3.21
N VAL A 77 -10.44 -6.55 -2.52
CA VAL A 77 -11.62 -7.34 -2.94
C VAL A 77 -12.82 -6.42 -3.09
N SER A 78 -13.12 -5.60 -2.08
CA SER A 78 -14.24 -4.66 -2.10
C SER A 78 -14.11 -3.61 -3.23
N GLY A 79 -12.92 -3.04 -3.40
CA GLY A 79 -12.66 -2.07 -4.46
C GLY A 79 -12.85 -2.65 -5.86
N ILE A 80 -12.30 -3.84 -6.10
CA ILE A 80 -12.44 -4.53 -7.39
C ILE A 80 -13.90 -4.92 -7.66
N GLU A 81 -14.63 -5.42 -6.66
CA GLU A 81 -16.06 -5.73 -6.82
C GLU A 81 -16.88 -4.49 -7.20
N THR A 82 -16.57 -3.36 -6.54
CA THR A 82 -17.23 -2.09 -6.84
C THR A 82 -16.90 -1.62 -8.25
N ALA A 83 -15.63 -1.67 -8.67
CA ALA A 83 -15.21 -1.31 -10.02
C ALA A 83 -15.88 -2.21 -11.10
N LEU A 84 -15.97 -3.51 -10.84
CA LEU A 84 -16.62 -4.46 -11.76
C LEU A 84 -18.13 -4.23 -11.88
N LYS A 85 -18.81 -3.81 -10.83
CA LYS A 85 -20.24 -3.44 -10.88
C LYS A 85 -20.44 -2.15 -11.68
N ASN A 86 -19.52 -1.21 -11.56
CA ASN A 86 -19.59 0.12 -12.18
C ASN A 86 -18.92 0.19 -13.56
N SER A 87 -18.31 -0.88 -14.06
CA SER A 87 -17.52 -0.90 -15.30
C SER A 87 -18.30 -0.57 -16.59
N ASN A 88 -19.64 -0.45 -16.52
CA ASN A 88 -20.48 0.00 -17.62
C ASN A 88 -20.75 1.52 -17.61
N LEU A 89 -20.26 2.24 -16.63
CA LEU A 89 -20.36 3.68 -16.61
C LEU A 89 -19.31 4.23 -17.60
N ALA A 90 -19.77 4.88 -18.66
CA ALA A 90 -18.88 5.63 -19.53
C ALA A 90 -18.03 6.57 -18.66
N VAL A 91 -16.71 6.43 -18.76
CA VAL A 91 -15.79 7.35 -18.06
C VAL A 91 -16.11 8.74 -18.60
N PRO A 92 -16.62 9.68 -17.79
CA PRO A 92 -16.84 11.03 -18.27
C PRO A 92 -15.48 11.57 -18.71
N LEU A 93 -15.39 12.02 -19.96
CA LEU A 93 -14.22 12.74 -20.43
C LEU A 93 -13.95 13.89 -19.46
N LEU A 94 -12.88 13.78 -18.82
CA LEU A 94 -12.26 14.56 -17.75
C LEU A 94 -12.53 16.08 -17.83
N GLN A 95 -13.54 16.55 -17.14
CA GLN A 95 -13.47 17.90 -16.57
C GLN A 95 -13.01 17.73 -15.11
N ASN A 96 -11.73 17.86 -14.90
CA ASN A 96 -11.03 17.30 -13.78
C ASN A 96 -10.86 18.31 -12.66
N VAL A 97 -11.81 18.36 -11.79
CA VAL A 97 -11.49 18.66 -10.40
C VAL A 97 -12.09 17.55 -9.56
N PHE A 98 -11.31 16.52 -9.27
CA PHE A 98 -11.69 15.57 -8.25
C PHE A 98 -11.68 16.32 -6.91
N PRO A 99 -12.82 16.44 -6.22
CA PRO A 99 -12.83 17.07 -4.90
C PRO A 99 -11.92 16.25 -3.97
N LEU A 100 -11.00 16.93 -3.31
CA LEU A 100 -10.18 16.29 -2.28
C LEU A 100 -11.05 15.99 -1.05
N GLU A 101 -10.93 14.79 -0.51
CA GLU A 101 -11.59 14.40 0.73
C GLU A 101 -10.61 14.39 1.88
N LYS A 102 -11.08 14.86 3.04
CA LYS A 102 -10.30 14.77 4.27
C LYS A 102 -10.21 13.32 4.72
N ILE A 103 -9.02 12.91 5.08
CA ILE A 103 -8.76 11.63 5.74
C ILE A 103 -8.35 11.85 7.19
N PRO A 104 -8.49 10.86 8.08
CA PRO A 104 -8.00 10.96 9.45
C PRO A 104 -6.50 11.27 9.48
N LYS A 105 -6.05 12.03 10.46
CA LYS A 105 -4.61 12.18 10.71
C LYS A 105 -4.01 10.84 11.10
N LEU A 106 -2.76 10.62 10.74
CA LEU A 106 -2.05 9.38 11.07
C LEU A 106 -1.98 9.12 12.59
N SER A 107 -1.96 10.19 13.40
CA SER A 107 -2.00 10.10 14.87
C SER A 107 -3.35 9.63 15.44
N GLU A 108 -4.43 9.75 14.68
CA GLU A 108 -5.78 9.36 15.07
C GLU A 108 -6.10 7.89 14.75
N ILE A 109 -5.21 7.21 14.03
CA ILE A 109 -5.39 5.80 13.67
C ILE A 109 -5.17 4.92 14.90
N SER A 110 -6.19 4.12 15.25
CA SER A 110 -6.06 3.11 16.30
C SER A 110 -5.06 2.04 15.86
N LEU A 111 -4.07 1.75 16.71
CA LEU A 111 -3.05 0.74 16.49
C LEU A 111 -3.23 -0.46 17.44
N ASP A 112 -4.47 -0.73 17.88
CA ASP A 112 -4.80 -1.74 18.88
C ASP A 112 -5.44 -3.00 18.30
N LYS A 113 -5.53 -3.08 16.96
CA LYS A 113 -6.16 -4.21 16.30
C LYS A 113 -5.29 -5.47 16.40
N GLU A 114 -5.91 -6.53 16.88
CA GLU A 114 -5.28 -7.85 17.00
C GLU A 114 -6.18 -8.91 16.36
N LEU A 115 -5.58 -10.00 15.93
CA LEU A 115 -6.24 -11.11 15.30
C LEU A 115 -5.62 -12.42 15.78
N SER A 116 -6.46 -13.43 16.06
CA SER A 116 -5.98 -14.78 16.39
C SER A 116 -5.34 -15.44 15.16
N GLU A 117 -4.48 -16.44 15.40
CA GLU A 117 -3.83 -17.19 14.32
C GLU A 117 -4.84 -17.98 13.47
N GLU A 118 -5.87 -18.50 14.09
CA GLU A 118 -6.89 -19.33 13.44
C GLU A 118 -7.78 -18.48 12.54
N GLU A 119 -8.28 -17.34 13.05
CA GLU A 119 -9.06 -16.38 12.28
C GLU A 119 -8.25 -15.85 11.10
N TYR A 120 -6.99 -15.47 11.32
CA TYR A 120 -6.10 -15.01 10.27
C TYR A 120 -5.97 -16.04 9.14
N LYS A 121 -5.66 -17.30 9.44
CA LYS A 121 -5.48 -18.34 8.42
C LYS A 121 -6.75 -18.58 7.61
N LYS A 122 -7.89 -18.60 8.29
CA LYS A 122 -9.20 -18.79 7.64
C LYS A 122 -9.53 -17.66 6.69
N GLU A 123 -9.47 -16.42 7.18
CA GLU A 123 -9.82 -15.24 6.38
C GLU A 123 -8.81 -14.98 5.25
N LEU A 124 -7.51 -15.17 5.50
CA LEU A 124 -6.48 -15.06 4.47
C LEU A 124 -6.77 -16.00 3.29
N LYS A 125 -7.09 -17.27 3.56
CA LYS A 125 -7.40 -18.24 2.51
C LYS A 125 -8.65 -17.85 1.72
N ASN A 126 -9.71 -17.40 2.41
CA ASN A 126 -10.94 -16.95 1.78
C ASN A 126 -10.70 -15.75 0.85
N LEU A 127 -10.02 -14.73 1.36
CA LEU A 127 -9.74 -13.50 0.61
C LEU A 127 -8.80 -13.75 -0.58
N GLN A 128 -7.79 -14.61 -0.42
CA GLN A 128 -6.90 -14.99 -1.51
C GLN A 128 -7.63 -15.76 -2.61
N SER A 129 -8.53 -16.67 -2.25
CA SER A 129 -9.36 -17.39 -3.23
C SER A 129 -10.26 -16.43 -4.02
N LYS A 130 -10.91 -15.49 -3.33
CA LYS A 130 -11.76 -14.48 -3.95
C LYS A 130 -10.97 -13.52 -4.82
N LEU A 131 -9.79 -13.09 -4.37
CA LEU A 131 -8.90 -12.22 -5.13
C LEU A 131 -8.43 -12.90 -6.44
N SER A 132 -8.09 -14.20 -6.39
CA SER A 132 -7.73 -14.97 -7.58
C SER A 132 -8.87 -15.03 -8.61
N GLU A 133 -10.12 -15.26 -8.15
CA GLU A 133 -11.30 -15.22 -9.02
C GLU A 133 -11.51 -13.86 -9.67
N LEU A 134 -11.41 -12.78 -8.87
CA LEU A 134 -11.56 -11.40 -9.35
C LEU A 134 -10.45 -11.01 -10.32
N HIS A 135 -9.21 -11.41 -10.05
CA HIS A 135 -8.07 -11.20 -10.96
C HIS A 135 -8.33 -11.80 -12.35
N ASN A 136 -8.84 -13.03 -12.41
CA ASN A 136 -9.24 -13.65 -13.67
C ASN A 136 -10.34 -12.87 -14.41
N LYS A 137 -11.27 -12.26 -13.68
CA LYS A 137 -12.32 -11.40 -14.29
C LYS A 137 -11.73 -10.11 -14.85
N LEU A 138 -10.83 -9.45 -14.10
CA LEU A 138 -10.12 -8.25 -14.53
C LEU A 138 -9.30 -8.51 -15.80
N TYR A 139 -8.50 -9.58 -15.79
CA TYR A 139 -7.66 -9.98 -16.92
C TYR A 139 -8.47 -10.17 -18.20
N ARG A 140 -9.58 -10.95 -18.13
CA ARG A 140 -10.47 -11.20 -19.30
C ARG A 140 -11.18 -9.93 -19.79
N ARG A 141 -11.51 -9.01 -18.89
CA ARG A 141 -12.18 -7.75 -19.24
C ARG A 141 -11.22 -6.63 -19.60
N LYS A 142 -9.91 -6.86 -19.50
CA LYS A 142 -8.86 -5.87 -19.75
C LYS A 142 -9.04 -4.60 -18.88
N ILE A 143 -9.40 -4.79 -17.62
CA ILE A 143 -9.55 -3.70 -16.66
C ILE A 143 -8.23 -3.55 -15.90
N PRO A 144 -7.49 -2.45 -16.07
CA PRO A 144 -6.26 -2.20 -15.34
C PRO A 144 -6.55 -1.82 -13.88
N VAL A 145 -5.67 -2.27 -12.97
CA VAL A 145 -5.72 -1.88 -11.56
C VAL A 145 -4.31 -1.46 -11.14
N VAL A 146 -4.19 -0.30 -10.55
CA VAL A 146 -2.93 0.20 -9.99
C VAL A 146 -3.05 0.26 -8.47
N ILE A 147 -2.08 -0.31 -7.76
CA ILE A 147 -2.03 -0.32 -6.30
C ILE A 147 -0.73 0.34 -5.86
N ALA A 148 -0.82 1.49 -5.22
CA ALA A 148 0.33 2.17 -4.64
C ALA A 148 0.48 1.81 -3.15
N TYR A 149 1.67 1.31 -2.76
CA TYR A 149 2.02 0.99 -1.39
C TYR A 149 2.95 2.06 -0.83
N GLU A 150 2.45 2.80 0.15
CA GLU A 150 3.23 3.79 0.89
C GLU A 150 3.24 3.46 2.39
N GLY A 151 4.18 3.99 3.12
CA GLY A 151 4.26 3.83 4.57
C GLY A 151 5.67 3.76 5.11
N TRP A 152 5.76 3.75 6.41
CA TRP A 152 7.02 3.72 7.15
C TRP A 152 7.92 2.54 6.76
N ASP A 153 9.22 2.75 6.85
CA ASP A 153 10.14 1.64 6.69
C ASP A 153 9.92 0.59 7.78
N ALA A 154 10.09 -0.67 7.41
CA ALA A 154 9.76 -1.82 8.24
C ALA A 154 8.27 -2.00 8.61
N ALA A 155 7.34 -1.20 8.09
CA ALA A 155 5.90 -1.33 8.37
C ALA A 155 5.25 -2.60 7.80
N GLY A 156 5.94 -3.36 6.97
CA GLY A 156 5.45 -4.65 6.47
C GLY A 156 4.89 -4.64 5.05
N LYS A 157 5.11 -3.55 4.29
CA LYS A 157 4.66 -3.41 2.87
C LYS A 157 5.00 -4.63 2.02
N GLY A 158 6.28 -5.04 2.02
CA GLY A 158 6.74 -6.18 1.22
C GLY A 158 6.11 -7.52 1.59
N GLY A 159 5.82 -7.75 2.89
CA GLY A 159 5.10 -8.93 3.35
C GLY A 159 3.66 -8.96 2.84
N ASN A 160 3.01 -7.80 2.85
CA ASN A 160 1.65 -7.61 2.35
C ASN A 160 1.58 -7.86 0.83
N ILE A 161 2.46 -7.23 0.04
CA ILE A 161 2.58 -7.46 -1.41
C ILE A 161 2.75 -8.96 -1.71
N LYS A 162 3.61 -9.67 -0.96
CA LYS A 162 3.80 -11.12 -1.13
C LYS A 162 2.52 -11.92 -0.91
N ARG A 163 1.65 -11.53 0.04
CA ARG A 163 0.37 -12.21 0.31
C ARG A 163 -0.62 -12.01 -0.84
N ILE A 164 -0.63 -10.82 -1.43
CA ILE A 164 -1.48 -10.51 -2.58
C ILE A 164 -0.98 -11.23 -3.82
N THR A 165 0.28 -11.06 -4.19
CA THR A 165 0.85 -11.65 -5.40
C THR A 165 0.84 -13.17 -5.37
N GLY A 166 0.90 -13.79 -4.20
CA GLY A 166 0.74 -15.24 -4.03
C GLY A 166 -0.63 -15.79 -4.43
N ALA A 167 -1.65 -14.93 -4.58
CA ALA A 167 -2.99 -15.30 -5.02
C ALA A 167 -3.28 -14.96 -6.49
N LEU A 168 -2.35 -14.31 -7.20
CA LEU A 168 -2.52 -13.83 -8.56
C LEU A 168 -1.80 -14.70 -9.57
N ASP A 169 -2.30 -14.75 -10.80
CA ASP A 169 -1.58 -15.36 -11.93
C ASP A 169 -0.40 -14.45 -12.33
N PRO A 170 0.84 -14.99 -12.40
CA PRO A 170 2.04 -14.20 -12.72
C PRO A 170 1.98 -13.45 -14.05
N ARG A 171 1.15 -13.90 -14.99
CA ARG A 171 0.99 -13.28 -16.30
C ARG A 171 0.15 -12.01 -16.29
N GLY A 172 -0.58 -11.77 -15.20
CA GLY A 172 -1.55 -10.70 -15.09
C GLY A 172 -1.18 -9.61 -14.09
N PHE A 173 0.05 -9.55 -13.58
CA PHE A 173 0.50 -8.46 -12.72
C PHE A 173 2.00 -8.20 -12.85
N GLU A 174 2.39 -6.99 -12.49
CA GLU A 174 3.78 -6.60 -12.32
C GLU A 174 3.97 -5.88 -10.99
N VAL A 175 5.14 -6.05 -10.38
CA VAL A 175 5.54 -5.31 -9.16
C VAL A 175 6.68 -4.37 -9.51
N HIS A 176 6.45 -3.07 -9.35
CA HIS A 176 7.45 -2.04 -9.61
C HIS A 176 8.01 -1.49 -8.29
N PRO A 177 9.18 -1.95 -7.82
CA PRO A 177 9.82 -1.36 -6.64
C PRO A 177 10.32 0.04 -6.98
N ILE A 178 9.91 1.02 -6.17
CA ILE A 178 10.33 2.41 -6.33
C ILE A 178 11.39 2.73 -5.28
N ALA A 179 12.61 2.97 -5.75
CA ALA A 179 13.74 3.41 -4.95
C ALA A 179 14.11 4.87 -5.28
N SER A 180 15.24 5.35 -4.76
CA SER A 180 15.78 6.67 -5.13
C SER A 180 15.88 6.83 -6.65
N PRO A 181 15.54 8.01 -7.20
CA PRO A 181 15.51 8.21 -8.64
C PRO A 181 16.89 8.11 -9.28
N LEU A 182 16.98 7.43 -10.42
CA LEU A 182 18.18 7.33 -11.23
C LEU A 182 18.52 8.68 -11.89
N PRO A 183 19.76 8.90 -12.36
CA PRO A 183 20.15 10.16 -13.00
C PRO A 183 19.26 10.57 -14.18
N ASN A 184 18.86 9.62 -15.02
CA ASN A 184 17.95 9.85 -16.14
C ASN A 184 16.51 10.18 -15.70
N GLU A 185 16.06 9.70 -14.55
CA GLU A 185 14.76 10.04 -13.96
C GLU A 185 14.80 11.44 -13.32
N LYS A 186 15.92 11.82 -12.69
CA LYS A 186 16.11 13.16 -12.10
C LYS A 186 16.09 14.29 -13.14
N ALA A 187 16.47 14.00 -14.39
CA ALA A 187 16.45 14.95 -15.49
C ALA A 187 15.04 15.18 -16.08
N ARG A 188 14.00 14.52 -15.56
CA ARG A 188 12.62 14.56 -16.03
C ARG A 188 11.67 15.01 -14.94
N HIS A 189 10.41 15.26 -15.31
CA HIS A 189 9.36 15.50 -14.33
C HIS A 189 9.28 14.33 -13.35
N TYR A 190 9.13 14.58 -12.05
CA TYR A 190 9.20 13.53 -11.00
C TYR A 190 8.17 12.40 -11.17
N LEU A 191 7.01 12.68 -11.78
CA LEU A 191 5.99 11.65 -12.08
C LEU A 191 6.34 10.79 -13.31
N TRP A 192 7.32 11.19 -14.13
CA TRP A 192 7.67 10.45 -15.34
C TRP A 192 8.00 8.98 -15.07
N ARG A 193 8.71 8.71 -13.99
CA ARG A 193 9.08 7.36 -13.57
C ARG A 193 7.90 6.47 -13.21
N PHE A 194 6.76 7.07 -12.82
CA PHE A 194 5.51 6.36 -12.51
C PHE A 194 4.67 6.19 -13.77
N TRP A 195 4.54 7.21 -14.60
CA TRP A 195 3.75 7.15 -15.84
C TRP A 195 4.23 6.04 -16.78
N ASN A 196 5.53 5.76 -16.83
CA ASN A 196 6.09 4.66 -17.63
C ASN A 196 5.78 3.27 -17.08
N ARG A 197 5.14 3.17 -15.92
CA ARG A 197 4.80 1.92 -15.24
C ARG A 197 3.29 1.66 -15.23
N LEU A 198 2.51 2.60 -15.71
CA LEU A 198 1.06 2.43 -15.81
C LEU A 198 0.73 1.44 -16.94
N PRO A 199 -0.28 0.56 -16.74
CA PRO A 199 -0.72 -0.41 -17.72
C PRO A 199 -1.40 0.21 -18.92
#